data_195a671da144017ba7df193cde5254bd
#
_entry.id   195a671da144017ba7df193cde5254bd
#
_cell.length_a   1.000
_cell.length_b   1.000
_cell.length_c   1.000
_cell.angle_alpha   90.00
_cell.angle_beta   90.00
_cell.angle_gamma   90.00
#
_symmetry.space_group_name_H-M   'P 1'
#
loop_
_entity.id
_entity.type
_entity.pdbx_description
1 polymer ?
#
loop_
_entity_poly.entity_id
_entity_poly.type
_entity_poly.pdbx_seq_one_letter_code
_entity_poly.pdbx_strand_id
1 'polypeptide(L)'
;MKTFEKVLEIFQEYLDCDREEEVLKCSQGYLRVTWNGTSRFCVDGALSRTPDELFEVLLSDYSSYELIQRTKGRREVTAEDERQAEILCQGFRERWEEEEK
;
A
#
# COMPACT_ATOMS: atom_id res chain seq x y z
N MET A 1 0.68 4.76 19.34
CA MET A 1 -0.40 5.62 18.85
C MET A 1 -0.50 5.51 17.33
N LYS A 2 -1.70 5.35 16.82
CA LYS A 2 -1.95 5.25 15.38
C LYS A 2 -2.00 6.63 14.74
N THR A 3 -0.99 6.94 13.93
CA THR A 3 -0.87 8.22 13.21
C THR A 3 -0.62 7.95 11.73
N PHE A 4 -0.83 8.97 10.90
CA PHE A 4 -0.48 8.88 9.47
C PHE A 4 1.01 8.58 9.30
N GLU A 5 1.85 9.20 10.10
CA GLU A 5 3.31 9.02 10.04
C GLU A 5 3.70 7.57 10.34
N LYS A 6 2.98 6.92 11.25
CA LYS A 6 3.23 5.50 11.55
C LYS A 6 2.81 4.59 10.40
N VAL A 7 1.73 4.92 9.71
CA VAL A 7 1.34 4.17 8.51
C VAL A 7 2.45 4.26 7.47
N LEU A 8 2.96 5.46 7.22
CA LEU A 8 4.03 5.66 6.24
C LEU A 8 5.32 4.93 6.65
N GLU A 9 5.63 4.91 7.94
CA GLU A 9 6.78 4.18 8.46
C GLU A 9 6.64 2.67 8.20
N ILE A 10 5.46 2.12 8.48
CA ILE A 10 5.19 0.69 8.29
C ILE A 10 5.35 0.28 6.81
N PHE A 11 4.90 1.12 5.89
CA PHE A 11 4.95 0.82 4.46
C PHE A 11 6.15 1.44 3.73
N GLN A 12 7.13 1.97 4.46
CA GLN A 12 8.26 2.69 3.87
C GLN A 12 8.99 1.89 2.79
N GLU A 13 9.31 0.63 3.06
CA GLU A 13 10.01 -0.21 2.08
C GLU A 13 9.20 -0.40 0.81
N TYR A 14 7.90 -0.66 0.97
CA TYR A 14 7.01 -0.80 -0.18
C TYR A 14 6.97 0.48 -1.00
N LEU A 15 6.76 1.61 -0.35
CA LEU A 15 6.66 2.90 -1.05
C LEU A 15 7.96 3.26 -1.77
N ASP A 16 9.10 2.86 -1.21
CA ASP A 16 10.39 3.09 -1.85
C ASP A 16 10.59 2.22 -3.09
N CYS A 17 9.94 1.05 -3.14
CA CYS A 17 10.08 0.10 -4.26
C CYS A 17 9.10 0.34 -5.38
N ASP A 18 7.90 0.83 -5.09
CA ASP A 18 6.84 1.01 -6.08
C ASP A 18 6.84 2.46 -6.59
N ARG A 19 7.49 2.67 -7.72
CA ARG A 19 7.65 4.01 -8.31
C ARG A 19 6.35 4.64 -8.79
N GLU A 20 5.30 3.84 -8.98
CA GLU A 20 4.01 4.36 -9.43
C GLU A 20 3.12 4.77 -8.26
N GLU A 21 3.54 4.48 -7.04
CA GLU A 21 2.78 4.75 -5.83
C GLU A 21 3.37 5.91 -5.05
N GLU A 22 2.53 6.85 -4.65
CA GLU A 22 2.97 7.99 -3.85
C GLU A 22 1.88 8.41 -2.90
N VAL A 23 2.27 8.91 -1.72
CA VAL A 23 1.33 9.42 -0.73
C VAL A 23 1.68 10.87 -0.46
N LEU A 24 0.69 11.75 -0.62
CA LEU A 24 0.88 13.19 -0.49
C LEU A 24 0.00 13.74 0.64
N LYS A 25 0.58 14.57 1.48
CA LYS A 25 -0.18 15.26 2.51
C LYS A 25 -0.98 16.40 1.87
N CYS A 26 -2.24 16.53 2.23
CA CYS A 26 -3.08 17.60 1.74
C CYS A 26 -3.93 18.17 2.88
N SER A 27 -4.73 19.19 2.59
CA SER A 27 -5.51 19.88 3.62
C SER A 27 -6.57 19.01 4.30
N GLN A 28 -7.00 17.94 3.65
CA GLN A 28 -8.06 17.07 4.17
C GLN A 28 -7.56 15.72 4.68
N GLY A 29 -6.26 15.50 4.67
CA GLY A 29 -5.68 14.22 5.09
C GLY A 29 -4.50 13.85 4.23
N TYR A 30 -4.45 12.59 3.80
CA TYR A 30 -3.40 12.11 2.91
C TYR A 30 -4.01 11.54 1.65
N LEU A 31 -3.40 11.84 0.52
CA LEU A 31 -3.86 11.38 -0.79
C LEU A 31 -2.88 10.35 -1.33
N ARG A 32 -3.37 9.13 -1.55
CA ARG A 32 -2.58 8.12 -2.26
C ARG A 32 -2.83 8.31 -3.75
N VAL A 33 -1.77 8.45 -4.53
CA VAL A 33 -1.87 8.56 -5.98
C VAL A 33 -1.09 7.44 -6.64
N THR A 34 -1.62 6.97 -7.77
CA THR A 34 -0.93 6.00 -8.63
C THR A 34 -0.64 6.70 -9.94
N TRP A 35 0.64 6.75 -10.28
CA TRP A 35 1.09 7.42 -11.50
C TRP A 35 1.13 6.45 -12.67
N ASN A 36 0.87 6.96 -13.87
CA ASN A 36 1.14 6.20 -15.08
C ASN A 36 2.65 6.22 -15.31
N GLY A 37 3.26 5.06 -15.52
CA GLY A 37 4.73 4.91 -15.55
C GLY A 37 5.47 5.82 -16.52
N THR A 38 4.86 6.22 -17.62
CA THR A 38 5.51 7.06 -18.64
C THR A 38 4.85 8.44 -18.78
N SER A 39 3.71 8.65 -18.14
CA SER A 39 2.92 9.86 -18.28
C SER A 39 3.05 10.71 -17.00
N ARG A 40 2.68 11.96 -17.12
CA ARG A 40 2.67 12.89 -15.97
C ARG A 40 1.32 12.93 -15.28
N PHE A 41 0.45 12.02 -15.63
CA PHE A 41 -0.90 11.98 -15.08
C PHE A 41 -1.03 10.88 -14.04
N CYS A 42 -1.78 11.14 -12.99
CA CYS A 42 -2.15 10.07 -12.08
C CYS A 42 -3.36 9.33 -12.67
N VAL A 43 -3.36 8.01 -12.51
CA VAL A 43 -4.46 7.17 -13.01
C VAL A 43 -5.48 6.89 -11.94
N ASP A 44 -5.12 7.10 -10.68
CA ASP A 44 -6.04 6.87 -9.56
C ASP A 44 -5.60 7.70 -8.35
N GLY A 45 -6.57 8.05 -7.52
CA GLY A 45 -6.31 8.78 -6.29
C GLY A 45 -7.35 8.40 -5.23
N ALA A 46 -6.89 8.24 -4.00
CA ALA A 46 -7.75 7.91 -2.87
C ALA A 46 -7.38 8.78 -1.68
N LEU A 47 -8.36 9.54 -1.20
CA LEU A 47 -8.18 10.40 -0.03
C LEU A 47 -8.45 9.60 1.23
N SER A 48 -7.52 9.66 2.17
CA SER A 48 -7.67 9.07 3.49
C SER A 48 -7.72 10.19 4.54
N ARG A 49 -8.80 10.23 5.28
CA ARG A 49 -9.01 11.24 6.33
C ARG A 49 -8.58 10.75 7.70
N THR A 50 -8.35 9.45 7.83
CA THR A 50 -7.88 8.85 9.08
C THR A 50 -6.70 7.94 8.79
N PRO A 51 -5.84 7.69 9.80
CA PRO A 51 -4.74 6.74 9.62
C PRO A 51 -5.20 5.34 9.25
N ASP A 52 -6.31 4.86 9.81
CA ASP A 52 -6.84 3.54 9.48
C ASP A 52 -7.23 3.44 8.01
N GLU A 53 -7.84 4.49 7.45
CA GLU A 53 -8.19 4.50 6.03
C GLU A 53 -6.94 4.40 5.16
N LEU A 54 -5.89 5.15 5.49
CA LEU A 54 -4.64 5.11 4.73
C LEU A 54 -3.98 3.75 4.85
N PHE A 55 -4.00 3.15 6.05
CA PHE A 55 -3.47 1.80 6.24
C PHE A 55 -4.14 0.80 5.30
N GLU A 56 -5.48 0.82 5.23
CA GLU A 56 -6.21 -0.11 4.38
C GLU A 56 -5.93 0.10 2.90
N VAL A 57 -5.82 1.36 2.47
CA VAL A 57 -5.50 1.68 1.07
C VAL A 57 -4.11 1.12 0.71
N LEU A 58 -3.11 1.38 1.54
CA LEU A 58 -1.75 0.94 1.25
C LEU A 58 -1.61 -0.58 1.37
N LEU A 59 -2.34 -1.20 2.28
CA LEU A 59 -2.32 -2.66 2.40
C LEU A 59 -2.88 -3.32 1.13
N SER A 60 -3.99 -2.78 0.60
CA SER A 60 -4.58 -3.27 -0.64
C SER A 60 -3.62 -3.11 -1.82
N ASP A 61 -3.00 -1.93 -1.92
CA ASP A 61 -2.03 -1.65 -2.99
C ASP A 61 -0.81 -2.56 -2.88
N TYR A 62 -0.32 -2.78 -1.67
CA TYR A 62 0.81 -3.70 -1.44
C TYR A 62 0.47 -5.12 -1.86
N SER A 63 -0.73 -5.59 -1.52
CA SER A 63 -1.17 -6.93 -1.91
C SER A 63 -1.15 -7.12 -3.43
N SER A 64 -1.68 -6.13 -4.16
CA SER A 64 -1.67 -6.16 -5.62
C SER A 64 -0.26 -6.11 -6.19
N TYR A 65 0.59 -5.28 -5.62
CA TYR A 65 1.99 -5.16 -6.02
C TYR A 65 2.72 -6.51 -5.84
N GLU A 66 2.51 -7.16 -4.69
CA GLU A 66 3.15 -8.44 -4.39
C GLU A 66 2.72 -9.52 -5.39
N LEU A 67 1.44 -9.57 -5.73
CA LEU A 67 0.95 -10.53 -6.72
C LEU A 67 1.57 -10.29 -8.10
N ILE A 68 1.70 -9.03 -8.50
CA ILE A 68 2.36 -8.69 -9.75
C ILE A 68 3.83 -9.09 -9.72
N GLN A 69 4.54 -8.85 -8.63
CA GLN A 69 5.94 -9.24 -8.50
C GLN A 69 6.13 -10.75 -8.56
N ARG A 70 5.24 -11.52 -7.95
CA ARG A 70 5.32 -12.98 -7.97
C ARG A 70 5.08 -13.56 -9.34
N THR A 71 4.14 -12.99 -10.09
CA THR A 71 3.78 -13.49 -11.42
C THR A 71 4.56 -12.84 -12.55
N LYS A 72 5.19 -11.68 -12.28
CA LYS A 72 5.88 -10.86 -13.28
C LYS A 72 4.94 -10.43 -14.41
N GLY A 73 3.61 -10.52 -14.19
CA GLY A 73 2.64 -10.26 -15.22
C GLY A 73 2.66 -11.26 -16.38
N ARG A 74 3.31 -12.43 -16.18
CA ARG A 74 3.52 -13.44 -17.26
C ARG A 74 2.69 -14.70 -17.09
N ARG A 75 2.05 -14.87 -15.96
CA ARG A 75 1.20 -16.01 -15.67
C ARG A 75 0.05 -15.60 -14.76
N GLU A 76 -0.95 -16.44 -14.68
CA GLU A 76 -2.10 -16.17 -13.83
C GLU A 76 -1.73 -16.31 -12.33
N VAL A 77 -2.43 -15.56 -11.51
CA VAL A 77 -2.29 -15.63 -10.05
C VAL A 77 -2.88 -16.97 -9.59
N THR A 78 -2.13 -17.69 -8.77
CA THR A 78 -2.58 -18.95 -8.18
C THR A 78 -3.01 -18.77 -6.73
N ALA A 79 -3.66 -19.79 -6.16
CA ALA A 79 -4.02 -19.78 -4.75
C ALA A 79 -2.78 -19.66 -3.85
N GLU A 80 -1.65 -20.25 -4.27
CA GLU A 80 -0.40 -20.13 -3.53
C GLU A 80 0.12 -18.69 -3.53
N ASP A 81 0.02 -18.00 -4.65
CA ASP A 81 0.42 -16.59 -4.73
C ASP A 81 -0.41 -15.74 -3.76
N GLU A 82 -1.73 -15.98 -3.75
CA GLU A 82 -2.62 -15.24 -2.85
C GLU A 82 -2.32 -15.53 -1.39
N ARG A 83 -2.00 -16.78 -1.08
CA ARG A 83 -1.66 -17.17 0.27
C ARG A 83 -0.38 -16.50 0.75
N GLN A 84 0.64 -16.46 -0.09
CA GLN A 84 1.91 -15.81 0.26
C GLN A 84 1.72 -14.30 0.43
N ALA A 85 0.95 -13.66 -0.45
CA ALA A 85 0.65 -12.24 -0.31
C ALA A 85 -0.11 -11.98 1.00
N GLU A 86 -1.05 -12.82 1.36
CA GLU A 86 -1.82 -12.68 2.60
C GLU A 86 -0.94 -12.84 3.85
N ILE A 87 0.03 -13.76 3.82
CA ILE A 87 0.98 -13.93 4.93
C ILE A 87 1.75 -12.62 5.15
N LEU A 88 2.22 -11.99 4.07
CA LEU A 88 2.94 -10.73 4.17
C LEU A 88 2.03 -9.60 4.66
N CYS A 89 0.80 -9.55 4.17
CA CYS A 89 -0.17 -8.55 4.62
C CYS A 89 -0.48 -8.70 6.10
N GLN A 90 -0.54 -9.94 6.60
CA GLN A 90 -0.79 -10.18 8.02
C GLN A 90 0.33 -9.59 8.89
N GLY A 91 1.57 -9.64 8.41
CA GLY A 91 2.68 -9.01 9.10
C GLY A 91 2.48 -7.50 9.27
N PHE A 92 1.99 -6.82 8.22
CA PHE A 92 1.68 -5.40 8.31
C PHE A 92 0.56 -5.13 9.29
N ARG A 93 -0.50 -5.96 9.28
CA ARG A 93 -1.63 -5.81 10.20
C ARG A 93 -1.17 -5.94 11.66
N GLU A 94 -0.30 -6.88 11.94
CA GLU A 94 0.23 -7.09 13.29
C GLU A 94 1.02 -5.87 13.77
N ARG A 95 1.86 -5.29 12.91
CA ARG A 95 2.60 -4.07 13.24
C ARG A 95 1.65 -2.90 13.51
N TRP A 96 0.60 -2.79 12.72
CA TRP A 96 -0.38 -1.71 12.90
C TRP A 96 -1.17 -1.86 14.20
N GLU A 97 -1.56 -3.07 14.54
CA GLU A 97 -2.28 -3.34 15.78
C GLU A 97 -1.44 -3.04 17.02
N GLU A 98 -0.13 -3.24 16.95
CA GLU A 98 0.77 -2.93 18.05
C GLU A 98 0.79 -1.45 18.40
N GLU A 99 0.45 -0.58 17.44
CA GLU A 99 0.44 0.86 17.68
C GLU A 99 -0.69 1.31 18.61
N GLU A 100 -1.63 0.44 18.92
CA GLU A 100 -2.71 0.76 19.85
C GLU A 100 -2.33 0.49 21.31
N LYS A 101 -1.24 -0.21 21.55
CA LYS A 101 -0.82 -0.63 22.90
C LYS A 101 0.04 0.40 23.59
#